data_330a1988dd4b213d0b045d0c64a0fb13
#
_entry.id   330a1988dd4b213d0b045d0c64a0fb13
#
_cell.length_a   1.000
_cell.length_b   1.000
_cell.length_c   1.000
_cell.angle_alpha   90.00
_cell.angle_beta   90.00
_cell.angle_gamma   90.00
#
_symmetry.space_group_name_H-M   'P 1'
#
loop_
_entity.id
_entity.type
_entity.pdbx_description
1 polymer ?
#
loop_
_entity_poly.entity_id
_entity_poly.type
_entity_poly.pdbx_seq_one_letter_code
_entity_poly.pdbx_strand_id
1 'polypeptide(L)'
;MEGVTTLILTHATLGGKVNADVLLLESDERYAAHSFKYFHPTEFVITNLYRDQLTRNGHPESVFDAILPAIHPDTELILNGDDPLSSCFVIGHEKVKWFGLNRCATDTETPTGVYHDGAYCPVCHAPMEYDYVHYNHIGAYRCTQCGHARPTPDYAATELDLQNGKLILDGQFTVALAFRSIYNVYNILAAYAACRECGVGG
;
A
#
# COMPACT_ATOMS: atom_id res chain seq x y z
N MET A 1 11.60 -7.16 15.68
CA MET A 1 11.49 -8.63 15.86
C MET A 1 10.86 -8.99 17.21
N GLU A 2 11.30 -8.41 18.32
CA GLU A 2 10.80 -8.75 19.66
C GLU A 2 9.27 -8.60 19.77
N GLY A 3 8.67 -7.55 19.21
CA GLY A 3 7.24 -7.32 19.29
C GLY A 3 6.40 -8.40 18.61
N VAL A 4 6.76 -8.80 17.38
CA VAL A 4 6.04 -9.85 16.63
C VAL A 4 6.17 -11.20 17.34
N THR A 5 7.38 -11.55 17.77
CA THR A 5 7.62 -12.81 18.51
C THR A 5 6.86 -12.81 19.83
N THR A 6 6.89 -11.71 20.59
CA THR A 6 6.16 -11.57 21.83
C THR A 6 4.66 -11.71 21.62
N LEU A 7 4.09 -11.05 20.60
CA LEU A 7 2.67 -11.14 20.28
C LEU A 7 2.25 -12.59 20.00
N ILE A 8 3.01 -13.29 19.15
CA ILE A 8 2.72 -14.68 18.81
C ILE A 8 2.82 -15.57 20.06
N LEU A 9 3.89 -15.46 20.84
CA LEU A 9 4.11 -16.28 22.04
C LEU A 9 3.08 -16.04 23.12
N THR A 10 2.63 -14.80 23.33
CA THR A 10 1.63 -14.49 24.35
C THR A 10 0.22 -14.97 24.01
N HIS A 11 -0.07 -15.19 22.72
CA HIS A 11 -1.37 -15.65 22.23
C HIS A 11 -1.35 -17.11 21.76
N ALA A 12 -0.18 -17.76 21.75
CA ALA A 12 -0.06 -19.16 21.40
C ALA A 12 -0.41 -20.08 22.58
N THR A 13 -1.09 -21.18 22.28
CA THR A 13 -1.29 -22.29 23.21
C THR A 13 0.01 -23.08 23.36
N LEU A 14 0.11 -23.94 24.39
CA LEU A 14 1.23 -24.88 24.57
C LEU A 14 1.40 -25.84 23.36
N GLY A 15 0.36 -26.05 22.57
CA GLY A 15 0.40 -26.81 21.32
C GLY A 15 0.80 -26.00 20.08
N GLY A 16 1.25 -24.75 20.24
CA GLY A 16 1.71 -23.90 19.15
C GLY A 16 0.60 -23.32 18.26
N LYS A 17 -0.66 -23.36 18.69
CA LYS A 17 -1.79 -22.75 17.95
C LYS A 17 -2.08 -21.37 18.53
N VAL A 18 -2.27 -20.38 17.67
CA VAL A 18 -2.82 -19.06 18.02
C VAL A 18 -4.34 -19.15 17.97
N ASN A 19 -5.01 -18.79 19.06
CA ASN A 19 -6.47 -18.83 19.15
C ASN A 19 -7.04 -17.45 18.75
N ALA A 20 -6.96 -17.16 17.47
CA ALA A 20 -7.50 -15.94 16.85
C ALA A 20 -7.87 -16.23 15.40
N ASP A 21 -8.90 -15.56 14.89
CA ASP A 21 -9.32 -15.67 13.49
C ASP A 21 -8.33 -14.95 12.57
N VAL A 22 -7.81 -13.80 13.00
CA VAL A 22 -6.84 -12.98 12.28
C VAL A 22 -5.72 -12.53 13.22
N LEU A 23 -4.50 -12.57 12.74
CA LEU A 23 -3.33 -11.98 13.37
C LEU A 23 -2.84 -10.81 12.51
N LEU A 24 -3.09 -9.59 12.99
CA LEU A 24 -2.62 -8.38 12.34
C LEU A 24 -1.26 -7.98 12.91
N LEU A 25 -0.26 -7.85 12.04
CA LEU A 25 1.10 -7.48 12.39
C LEU A 25 1.52 -6.21 11.65
N GLU A 26 2.00 -5.23 12.39
CA GLU A 26 2.80 -4.15 11.83
C GLU A 26 4.25 -4.60 11.74
N SER A 27 4.89 -4.43 10.59
CA SER A 27 6.29 -4.77 10.39
C SER A 27 7.04 -3.56 9.84
N ASP A 28 8.13 -3.20 10.52
CA ASP A 28 9.10 -2.27 9.98
C ASP A 28 9.72 -2.87 8.70
N GLU A 29 9.79 -2.09 7.64
CA GLU A 29 10.20 -2.50 6.31
C GLU A 29 11.58 -3.18 6.28
N ARG A 30 12.52 -2.72 7.10
CA ARG A 30 13.87 -3.29 7.17
C ARG A 30 13.95 -4.62 7.91
N TYR A 31 12.95 -4.89 8.76
CA TYR A 31 12.89 -6.11 9.55
C TYR A 31 11.93 -7.14 8.98
N ALA A 32 11.13 -6.80 7.98
CA ALA A 32 10.15 -7.69 7.37
C ALA A 32 10.79 -9.01 6.91
N ALA A 33 11.88 -8.96 6.15
CA ALA A 33 12.58 -10.16 5.68
C ALA A 33 13.12 -11.05 6.81
N HIS A 34 13.51 -10.46 7.94
CA HIS A 34 13.93 -11.22 9.11
C HIS A 34 12.77 -11.85 9.87
N SER A 35 11.66 -11.12 9.99
CA SER A 35 10.46 -11.60 10.68
C SER A 35 9.80 -12.74 9.92
N PHE A 36 9.65 -12.58 8.60
CA PHE A 36 8.92 -13.52 7.73
C PHE A 36 9.78 -14.67 7.20
N LYS A 37 11.00 -14.80 7.67
CA LYS A 37 11.85 -15.98 7.41
C LYS A 37 11.28 -17.27 8.03
N TYR A 38 10.53 -17.16 9.13
CA TYR A 38 10.08 -18.30 9.93
C TYR A 38 8.58 -18.59 9.76
N PHE A 39 7.84 -17.68 9.19
CA PHE A 39 6.44 -17.86 8.85
C PHE A 39 6.08 -16.91 7.71
N HIS A 40 5.07 -17.24 6.93
CA HIS A 40 4.62 -16.41 5.81
C HIS A 40 3.25 -15.83 6.12
N PRO A 41 3.07 -14.51 6.02
CA PRO A 41 1.75 -13.91 6.14
C PRO A 41 0.86 -14.39 4.99
N THR A 42 -0.42 -14.59 5.27
CA THR A 42 -1.42 -14.91 4.24
C THR A 42 -1.60 -13.73 3.30
N GLU A 43 -1.62 -12.53 3.88
CA GLU A 43 -1.77 -11.25 3.18
C GLU A 43 -0.63 -10.31 3.56
N PHE A 44 -0.13 -9.56 2.58
CA PHE A 44 0.90 -8.54 2.80
C PHE A 44 0.43 -7.21 2.21
N VAL A 45 0.15 -6.26 3.08
CA VAL A 45 -0.36 -4.94 2.70
C VAL A 45 0.78 -3.94 2.60
N ILE A 46 0.92 -3.27 1.45
CA ILE A 46 1.90 -2.20 1.24
C ILE A 46 1.16 -0.91 0.87
N THR A 47 1.27 0.08 1.74
CA THR A 47 0.50 1.33 1.60
C THR A 47 1.10 2.29 0.59
N ASN A 48 2.37 2.58 0.69
CA ASN A 48 3.12 3.43 -0.24
C ASN A 48 4.62 3.36 0.07
N LEU A 49 5.44 3.78 -0.90
CA LEU A 49 6.89 3.90 -0.77
C LEU A 49 7.29 5.32 -1.14
N TYR A 50 7.33 6.21 -0.17
CA TYR A 50 7.83 7.56 -0.35
C TYR A 50 8.90 7.90 0.69
N ARG A 51 9.57 9.02 0.49
CA ARG A 51 10.66 9.45 1.38
C ARG A 51 10.11 9.83 2.74
N ASP A 52 10.11 8.87 3.64
CA ASP A 52 9.94 9.10 5.07
C ASP A 52 11.26 8.83 5.78
N GLN A 53 11.57 9.66 6.78
CA GLN A 53 12.79 9.51 7.59
C GLN A 53 14.07 9.35 6.74
N LEU A 54 14.39 10.34 5.91
CA LEU A 54 15.56 10.35 5.01
C LEU A 54 16.87 9.88 5.67
N THR A 55 17.06 10.16 6.94
CA THR A 55 18.23 9.74 7.72
C THR A 55 18.25 8.24 8.01
N ARG A 56 17.10 7.57 7.94
CA ARG A 56 16.95 6.15 8.26
C ARG A 56 16.77 5.28 7.01
N ASN A 57 15.90 5.69 6.11
CA ASN A 57 15.44 4.86 5.00
C ASN A 57 16.09 5.22 3.65
N GLY A 58 16.62 6.43 3.51
CA GLY A 58 17.25 6.85 2.26
C GLY A 58 16.24 6.97 1.11
N HIS A 59 16.54 6.34 0.00
CA HIS A 59 15.70 6.31 -1.20
C HIS A 59 14.58 5.27 -1.11
N PRO A 60 13.38 5.52 -1.68
CA PRO A 60 12.27 4.57 -1.70
C PRO A 60 12.63 3.20 -2.30
N GLU A 61 13.53 3.18 -3.28
CA GLU A 61 14.04 1.93 -3.88
C GLU A 61 14.79 1.05 -2.87
N SER A 62 15.49 1.65 -1.91
CA SER A 62 16.16 0.89 -0.84
C SER A 62 15.14 0.23 0.10
N VAL A 63 13.99 0.86 0.29
CA VAL A 63 12.88 0.29 1.05
C VAL A 63 12.23 -0.85 0.25
N PHE A 64 12.01 -0.64 -1.05
CA PHE A 64 11.53 -1.69 -1.95
C PHE A 64 12.42 -2.93 -1.89
N ASP A 65 13.75 -2.77 -2.04
CA ASP A 65 14.72 -3.85 -2.00
C ASP A 65 14.75 -4.58 -0.63
N ALA A 66 14.46 -3.86 0.45
CA ALA A 66 14.41 -4.45 1.79
C ALA A 66 13.14 -5.28 2.02
N ILE A 67 12.01 -4.88 1.42
CA ILE A 67 10.72 -5.58 1.54
C ILE A 67 10.67 -6.80 0.62
N LEU A 68 11.17 -6.69 -0.60
CA LEU A 68 11.02 -7.72 -1.64
C LEU A 68 11.36 -9.15 -1.15
N PRO A 69 12.46 -9.40 -0.41
CA PRO A 69 12.78 -10.73 0.12
C PRO A 69 11.82 -11.25 1.20
N ALA A 70 10.95 -10.39 1.74
CA ALA A 70 9.97 -10.78 2.75
C ALA A 70 8.70 -11.38 2.15
N ILE A 71 8.49 -11.20 0.84
CA ILE A 71 7.27 -11.61 0.15
C ILE A 71 7.42 -13.05 -0.32
N HIS A 72 6.56 -13.93 0.21
CA HIS A 72 6.54 -15.33 -0.21
C HIS A 72 5.61 -15.51 -1.43
N PRO A 73 5.92 -16.41 -2.40
CA PRO A 73 5.08 -16.62 -3.59
C PRO A 73 3.61 -16.93 -3.32
N ASP A 74 3.29 -17.56 -2.18
CA ASP A 74 1.92 -17.89 -1.81
C ASP A 74 1.16 -16.76 -1.11
N THR A 75 1.87 -15.71 -0.68
CA THR A 75 1.28 -14.54 -0.01
C THR A 75 0.44 -13.72 -0.99
N GLU A 76 -0.75 -13.33 -0.60
CA GLU A 76 -1.55 -12.37 -1.36
C GLU A 76 -1.05 -10.94 -1.10
N LEU A 77 -0.80 -10.20 -2.17
CA LEU A 77 -0.35 -8.81 -2.09
C LEU A 77 -1.54 -7.87 -2.17
N ILE A 78 -1.64 -6.94 -1.22
CA ILE A 78 -2.62 -5.84 -1.25
C ILE A 78 -1.82 -4.55 -1.40
N LEU A 79 -1.82 -3.99 -2.62
CA LEU A 79 -0.92 -2.93 -3.02
C LEU A 79 -1.66 -1.63 -3.35
N ASN A 80 -0.99 -0.51 -3.06
CA ASN A 80 -1.43 0.79 -3.52
C ASN A 80 -1.19 0.93 -5.03
N GLY A 81 -2.25 0.91 -5.82
CA GLY A 81 -2.19 1.07 -7.28
C GLY A 81 -1.83 2.48 -7.72
N ASP A 82 -1.94 3.48 -6.85
CA ASP A 82 -1.62 4.88 -7.14
C ASP A 82 -0.14 5.21 -6.93
N ASP A 83 0.64 4.27 -6.36
CA ASP A 83 2.08 4.40 -6.15
C ASP A 83 2.85 3.60 -7.22
N PRO A 84 3.58 4.26 -8.13
CA PRO A 84 4.30 3.58 -9.21
C PRO A 84 5.38 2.62 -8.71
N LEU A 85 5.97 2.83 -7.54
CA LEU A 85 6.99 1.94 -7.01
C LEU A 85 6.36 0.73 -6.29
N SER A 86 5.30 0.94 -5.50
CA SER A 86 4.56 -0.16 -4.86
C SER A 86 4.00 -1.14 -5.88
N SER A 87 3.57 -0.65 -7.04
CA SER A 87 3.06 -1.51 -8.10
C SER A 87 4.11 -2.45 -8.72
N CYS A 88 5.40 -2.22 -8.50
CA CYS A 88 6.46 -3.11 -8.95
C CYS A 88 6.57 -4.41 -8.14
N PHE A 89 5.96 -4.52 -6.96
CA PHE A 89 5.93 -5.77 -6.20
C PHE A 89 5.13 -6.89 -6.89
N VAL A 90 4.33 -6.56 -7.91
CA VAL A 90 3.60 -7.55 -8.71
C VAL A 90 4.51 -8.52 -9.48
N ILE A 91 5.78 -8.20 -9.66
CA ILE A 91 6.71 -8.99 -10.46
C ILE A 91 6.89 -10.38 -9.83
N GLY A 92 6.39 -11.42 -10.54
CA GLY A 92 6.45 -12.81 -10.08
C GLY A 92 5.32 -13.23 -9.14
N HIS A 93 4.31 -12.39 -8.91
CA HIS A 93 3.14 -12.69 -8.08
C HIS A 93 1.85 -12.71 -8.92
N GLU A 94 1.05 -13.77 -8.73
CA GLU A 94 -0.25 -13.91 -9.38
C GLU A 94 -1.41 -13.43 -8.50
N LYS A 95 -1.24 -13.46 -7.18
CA LYS A 95 -2.25 -13.06 -6.20
C LYS A 95 -2.02 -11.62 -5.77
N VAL A 96 -2.63 -10.70 -6.48
CA VAL A 96 -2.50 -9.26 -6.19
C VAL A 96 -3.87 -8.60 -6.19
N LYS A 97 -4.10 -7.76 -5.19
CA LYS A 97 -5.26 -6.86 -5.09
C LYS A 97 -4.78 -5.43 -5.03
N TRP A 98 -5.51 -4.57 -5.69
CA TRP A 98 -5.17 -3.17 -5.82
C TRP A 98 -6.16 -2.30 -5.06
N PHE A 99 -5.65 -1.36 -4.29
CA PHE A 99 -6.47 -0.27 -3.78
C PHE A 99 -6.01 1.06 -4.35
N GLY A 100 -6.92 2.02 -4.43
CA GLY A 100 -6.61 3.34 -4.96
C GLY A 100 -7.75 4.34 -4.82
N LEU A 101 -7.43 5.61 -5.02
CA LEU A 101 -8.37 6.73 -4.96
C LEU A 101 -8.70 7.19 -6.40
N ASN A 102 -9.97 7.34 -6.70
CA ASN A 102 -10.39 7.96 -7.95
C ASN A 102 -10.13 9.47 -7.93
N ARG A 103 -10.10 10.08 -9.10
CA ARG A 103 -9.88 11.51 -9.24
C ARG A 103 -10.80 12.30 -8.31
N CYS A 104 -10.23 13.25 -7.59
CA CYS A 104 -10.93 14.10 -6.65
C CYS A 104 -10.65 15.60 -6.90
N ALA A 105 -11.44 16.47 -6.26
CA ALA A 105 -11.38 17.92 -6.50
C ALA A 105 -10.07 18.58 -6.06
N THR A 106 -9.28 17.93 -5.21
CA THR A 106 -8.00 18.45 -4.69
C THR A 106 -6.80 18.03 -5.50
N ASP A 107 -7.00 17.24 -6.56
CA ASP A 107 -5.91 16.71 -7.38
C ASP A 107 -5.22 17.81 -8.20
N THR A 108 -3.95 17.58 -8.47
CA THR A 108 -3.12 18.40 -9.35
C THR A 108 -2.80 17.62 -10.63
N GLU A 109 -2.33 18.32 -11.67
CA GLU A 109 -1.93 17.69 -12.93
C GLU A 109 -0.47 17.22 -12.93
N THR A 110 0.31 17.69 -11.98
CA THR A 110 1.75 17.39 -11.88
C THR A 110 2.14 17.00 -10.46
N PRO A 111 3.16 16.13 -10.31
CA PRO A 111 3.72 15.82 -9.00
C PRO A 111 4.14 17.04 -8.21
N THR A 112 3.81 17.06 -6.93
CA THR A 112 4.05 18.19 -6.02
C THR A 112 5.22 17.96 -5.06
N GLY A 113 5.84 16.78 -5.10
CA GLY A 113 6.96 16.42 -4.22
C GLY A 113 8.24 17.18 -4.54
N VAL A 114 8.95 17.62 -3.50
CA VAL A 114 10.21 18.41 -3.60
C VAL A 114 11.32 17.62 -4.29
N TYR A 115 11.29 16.29 -4.19
CA TYR A 115 12.35 15.41 -4.67
C TYR A 115 12.11 14.85 -6.09
N HIS A 116 11.01 15.23 -6.73
CA HIS A 116 10.60 14.70 -8.05
C HIS A 116 10.53 13.16 -8.10
N ASP A 117 10.23 12.51 -6.97
CA ASP A 117 9.95 11.08 -6.94
C ASP A 117 8.79 10.79 -7.91
N GLY A 118 8.87 9.67 -8.62
CA GLY A 118 7.89 9.33 -9.66
C GLY A 118 8.04 10.07 -10.99
N ALA A 119 9.10 10.87 -11.20
CA ALA A 119 9.38 11.49 -12.49
C ALA A 119 9.83 10.47 -13.55
N TYR A 120 10.41 9.37 -13.11
CA TYR A 120 10.92 8.31 -13.97
C TYR A 120 10.31 6.96 -13.61
N CYS A 121 10.08 6.15 -14.63
CA CYS A 121 9.52 4.81 -14.49
C CYS A 121 10.46 3.90 -13.68
N PRO A 122 9.99 3.25 -12.62
CA PRO A 122 10.82 2.34 -11.84
C PRO A 122 11.24 1.07 -12.61
N VAL A 123 10.56 0.78 -13.74
CA VAL A 123 10.85 -0.41 -14.56
C VAL A 123 11.88 -0.13 -15.66
N CYS A 124 11.74 0.97 -16.40
CA CYS A 124 12.57 1.22 -17.58
C CYS A 124 13.26 2.59 -17.58
N HIS A 125 13.09 3.38 -16.53
CA HIS A 125 13.68 4.71 -16.34
C HIS A 125 13.27 5.78 -17.37
N ALA A 126 12.26 5.52 -18.20
CA ALA A 126 11.67 6.52 -19.08
C ALA A 126 10.85 7.54 -18.28
N PRO A 127 10.58 8.73 -18.85
CA PRO A 127 9.71 9.70 -18.19
C PRO A 127 8.32 9.15 -17.88
N MET A 128 7.76 9.55 -16.74
CA MET A 128 6.38 9.26 -16.35
C MET A 128 5.47 10.43 -16.66
N GLU A 129 4.24 10.13 -17.06
CA GLU A 129 3.15 11.09 -17.20
C GLU A 129 2.06 10.78 -16.18
N TYR A 130 1.31 11.83 -15.81
CA TYR A 130 0.23 11.73 -14.83
C TYR A 130 -1.04 12.33 -15.39
N ASP A 131 -2.15 11.61 -15.28
CA ASP A 131 -3.47 12.16 -15.59
C ASP A 131 -4.00 13.02 -14.44
N TYR A 132 -3.61 12.68 -13.20
CA TYR A 132 -3.82 13.46 -11.97
C TYR A 132 -2.91 12.94 -10.87
N VAL A 133 -2.66 13.79 -9.89
CA VAL A 133 -1.83 13.50 -8.71
C VAL A 133 -2.59 13.92 -7.46
N HIS A 134 -2.71 13.02 -6.51
CA HIS A 134 -3.34 13.28 -5.22
C HIS A 134 -2.41 14.01 -4.24
N TYR A 135 -1.15 13.57 -4.18
CA TYR A 135 -0.07 14.21 -3.44
C TYR A 135 1.28 13.61 -3.86
N ASN A 136 2.35 14.34 -3.71
CA ASN A 136 3.71 13.97 -4.11
C ASN A 136 3.73 13.40 -5.55
N HIS A 137 3.85 12.08 -5.69
CA HIS A 137 3.81 11.32 -6.94
C HIS A 137 2.74 10.22 -6.94
N ILE A 138 1.85 10.24 -5.95
CA ILE A 138 0.77 9.27 -5.81
C ILE A 138 -0.42 9.74 -6.64
N GLY A 139 -0.83 8.92 -7.61
CA GLY A 139 -1.92 9.28 -8.53
C GLY A 139 -2.06 8.36 -9.74
N ALA A 140 -2.67 8.85 -10.80
CA ALA A 140 -2.85 8.10 -12.04
C ALA A 140 -1.67 8.33 -12.98
N TYR A 141 -0.71 7.46 -12.91
CA TYR A 141 0.53 7.49 -13.67
C TYR A 141 0.52 6.55 -14.87
N ARG A 142 1.36 6.86 -15.86
CA ARG A 142 1.74 5.97 -16.97
C ARG A 142 3.17 6.22 -17.43
N CYS A 143 3.86 5.16 -17.79
CA CYS A 143 5.16 5.25 -18.43
C CYS A 143 4.99 5.57 -19.92
N THR A 144 5.83 6.47 -20.45
CA THR A 144 5.83 6.83 -21.87
C THR A 144 6.38 5.73 -22.80
N GLN A 145 7.00 4.66 -22.27
CA GLN A 145 7.70 3.65 -23.07
C GLN A 145 7.29 2.20 -22.78
N CYS A 146 7.28 1.74 -21.53
CA CYS A 146 7.16 0.31 -21.23
C CYS A 146 5.74 -0.16 -20.90
N GLY A 147 4.76 0.74 -20.88
CA GLY A 147 3.39 0.41 -20.53
C GLY A 147 3.12 0.26 -19.02
N HIS A 148 4.12 0.49 -18.16
CA HIS A 148 3.90 0.52 -16.71
C HIS A 148 2.94 1.68 -16.38
N ALA A 149 1.79 1.36 -15.82
CA ALA A 149 0.73 2.33 -15.56
C ALA A 149 -0.06 1.94 -14.31
N ARG A 150 -0.78 2.92 -13.78
CA ARG A 150 -1.73 2.71 -12.69
C ARG A 150 -2.69 1.56 -13.01
N PRO A 151 -2.74 0.50 -12.22
CA PRO A 151 -3.73 -0.55 -12.38
C PRO A 151 -5.14 -0.05 -12.01
N THR A 152 -6.16 -0.72 -12.52
CA THR A 152 -7.53 -0.49 -12.05
C THR A 152 -7.66 -1.04 -10.63
N PRO A 153 -8.08 -0.24 -9.64
CA PRO A 153 -8.26 -0.73 -8.28
C PRO A 153 -9.38 -1.76 -8.17
N ASP A 154 -9.14 -2.84 -7.40
CA ASP A 154 -10.17 -3.77 -6.94
C ASP A 154 -11.00 -3.13 -5.83
N TYR A 155 -10.37 -2.26 -5.02
CA TYR A 155 -10.96 -1.52 -3.89
C TYR A 155 -10.72 -0.03 -4.08
N ALA A 156 -11.76 0.71 -4.37
CA ALA A 156 -11.64 2.12 -4.74
C ALA A 156 -12.31 3.07 -3.73
N ALA A 157 -11.62 4.16 -3.39
CA ALA A 157 -12.30 5.36 -2.92
C ALA A 157 -12.89 6.09 -4.15
N THR A 158 -14.19 6.04 -4.31
CA THR A 158 -14.89 6.57 -5.49
C THR A 158 -15.23 8.04 -5.35
N GLU A 159 -15.44 8.52 -4.12
CA GLU A 159 -15.63 9.94 -3.81
C GLU A 159 -14.85 10.33 -2.55
N LEU A 160 -14.26 11.50 -2.58
CA LEU A 160 -13.57 12.11 -1.44
C LEU A 160 -13.95 13.57 -1.29
N ASP A 161 -14.51 13.93 -0.14
CA ASP A 161 -14.77 15.30 0.29
C ASP A 161 -14.09 15.52 1.65
N LEU A 162 -12.85 15.99 1.62
CA LEU A 162 -12.08 16.28 2.82
C LEU A 162 -12.64 17.45 3.61
N GLN A 163 -13.32 18.41 2.96
CA GLN A 163 -13.88 19.58 3.64
C GLN A 163 -15.04 19.19 4.54
N ASN A 164 -15.94 18.35 4.04
CA ASN A 164 -17.11 17.87 4.79
C ASN A 164 -16.83 16.54 5.53
N GLY A 165 -15.65 15.96 5.36
CA GLY A 165 -15.26 14.72 6.03
C GLY A 165 -16.03 13.51 5.54
N LYS A 166 -16.18 13.37 4.22
CA LYS A 166 -16.91 12.25 3.59
C LYS A 166 -15.99 11.47 2.66
N LEU A 167 -16.04 10.15 2.75
CA LEU A 167 -15.40 9.21 1.85
C LEU A 167 -16.42 8.16 1.42
N ILE A 168 -16.46 7.80 0.13
CA ILE A 168 -17.25 6.69 -0.38
C ILE A 168 -16.31 5.63 -0.93
N LEU A 169 -16.46 4.40 -0.41
CA LEU A 169 -15.72 3.22 -0.85
C LEU A 169 -16.60 2.39 -1.78
N ASP A 170 -16.05 1.99 -2.93
CA ASP A 170 -16.67 1.17 -3.98
C ASP A 170 -18.07 1.66 -4.43
N GLY A 171 -18.34 2.96 -4.29
CA GLY A 171 -19.64 3.55 -4.60
C GLY A 171 -20.77 3.16 -3.64
N GLN A 172 -20.48 2.47 -2.54
CA GLN A 172 -21.50 1.85 -1.67
C GLN A 172 -21.36 2.26 -0.20
N PHE A 173 -20.13 2.26 0.34
CA PHE A 173 -19.91 2.45 1.77
C PHE A 173 -19.49 3.89 2.06
N THR A 174 -20.33 4.60 2.83
CA THR A 174 -20.00 5.96 3.26
C THR A 174 -19.26 5.93 4.60
N VAL A 175 -18.08 6.55 4.64
CA VAL A 175 -17.25 6.69 5.83
C VAL A 175 -17.18 8.16 6.22
N ALA A 176 -17.47 8.47 7.49
CA ALA A 176 -17.26 9.80 8.05
C ALA A 176 -15.80 9.96 8.49
N LEU A 177 -15.13 11.01 7.99
CA LEU A 177 -13.74 11.29 8.30
C LEU A 177 -13.61 12.29 9.44
N ALA A 178 -12.89 11.92 10.49
CA ALA A 178 -12.56 12.80 11.61
C ALA A 178 -11.29 13.64 11.35
N PHE A 179 -10.69 13.55 10.16
CA PHE A 179 -9.44 14.20 9.78
C PHE A 179 -9.57 14.88 8.40
N ARG A 180 -8.53 15.63 8.01
CA ARG A 180 -8.45 16.34 6.71
C ARG A 180 -7.24 15.94 5.88
N SER A 181 -6.50 14.91 6.30
CA SER A 181 -5.28 14.46 5.62
C SER A 181 -5.59 13.37 4.60
N ILE A 182 -5.16 13.57 3.37
CA ILE A 182 -5.29 12.57 2.29
C ILE A 182 -4.48 11.30 2.57
N TYR A 183 -3.38 11.40 3.31
CA TYR A 183 -2.58 10.23 3.70
C TYR A 183 -3.40 9.21 4.50
N ASN A 184 -4.26 9.70 5.40
CA ASN A 184 -5.12 8.83 6.19
C ASN A 184 -6.26 8.19 5.37
N VAL A 185 -6.62 8.75 4.22
CA VAL A 185 -7.54 8.11 3.28
C VAL A 185 -6.93 6.83 2.74
N TYR A 186 -5.64 6.85 2.38
CA TYR A 186 -4.93 5.64 1.93
C TYR A 186 -4.79 4.59 3.03
N ASN A 187 -4.63 5.00 4.29
CA ASN A 187 -4.66 4.06 5.41
C ASN A 187 -6.03 3.38 5.56
N ILE A 188 -7.13 4.13 5.37
CA ILE A 188 -8.49 3.54 5.36
C ILE A 188 -8.65 2.59 4.17
N LEU A 189 -8.20 2.97 2.97
CA LEU A 189 -8.28 2.11 1.78
C LEU A 189 -7.51 0.80 1.97
N ALA A 190 -6.30 0.87 2.49
CA ALA A 190 -5.50 -0.32 2.79
C ALA A 190 -6.18 -1.24 3.80
N ALA A 191 -6.72 -0.65 4.89
CA ALA A 191 -7.47 -1.40 5.90
C ALA A 191 -8.76 -2.00 5.33
N TYR A 192 -9.49 -1.23 4.51
CA TYR A 192 -10.70 -1.71 3.84
C TYR A 192 -10.40 -2.90 2.93
N ALA A 193 -9.39 -2.80 2.07
CA ALA A 193 -8.99 -3.88 1.18
C ALA A 193 -8.61 -5.14 1.96
N ALA A 194 -7.76 -5.03 3.00
CA ALA A 194 -7.37 -6.15 3.84
C ALA A 194 -8.57 -6.81 4.54
N CYS A 195 -9.48 -6.02 5.11
CA CYS A 195 -10.70 -6.55 5.74
C CYS A 195 -11.59 -7.31 4.75
N ARG A 196 -11.69 -6.82 3.52
CA ARG A 196 -12.49 -7.48 2.47
C ARG A 196 -11.89 -8.82 2.06
N GLU A 197 -10.57 -8.91 1.90
CA GLU A 197 -9.88 -10.17 1.57
C GLU A 197 -9.94 -11.16 2.74
N CYS A 198 -9.84 -10.70 4.00
CA CYS A 198 -10.09 -11.54 5.19
C CYS A 198 -11.54 -12.02 5.34
N GLY A 199 -12.45 -11.69 4.40
CA GLY A 199 -13.85 -12.12 4.43
C GLY A 199 -14.72 -11.36 5.45
N VAL A 200 -14.26 -10.22 5.96
CA VAL A 200 -15.10 -9.33 6.77
C VAL A 200 -16.07 -8.63 5.84
N GLY A 201 -17.29 -9.16 5.79
CA GLY A 201 -18.39 -8.58 5.03
C GLY A 201 -18.86 -7.25 5.64
N GLY A 202 -19.23 -6.29 4.78
CA GLY A 202 -19.87 -5.07 5.21
C GLY A 202 -21.33 -5.31 5.60
#